data_45102cde6e09581cc4b33f3a91666a6f
#
_entry.id   45102cde6e09581cc4b33f3a91666a6f
#
_cell.length_a   1.000
_cell.length_b   1.000
_cell.length_c   1.000
_cell.angle_alpha   90.00
_cell.angle_beta   90.00
_cell.angle_gamma   90.00
#
_symmetry.space_group_name_H-M   'P 1'
#
loop_
_entity.id
_entity.type
_entity.pdbx_description
1 polymer ?
#
loop_
_entity_poly.entity_id
_entity_poly.type
_entity_poly.pdbx_seq_one_letter_code
_entity_poly.pdbx_strand_id
1 'polypeptide(L)'
;MESDKIVDLKDVSIFQKNSLILSKVSIEIQSGEFVYLIGKTGSGKSSLLKTLYAELSVIDGQAIVAGYNLLNIKQKEVPFLRRKIGIVFQDFQLLTDRSVDDNLMFVMKATEWSDKAKMDARLHEVLKMVGLATKGHKMPHQLSGGEQQRICIARSLINNPKLLLADEPTGNLDPETSAGIMMLLLEISKSGSAVMMATHNYNLIKQYPGRILKCSNGKVMEIPADLSGNFTSSFTPGFQTDDIDDETDKGSNEPLPDKAGY
;
A
#
# COMPACT_ATOMS: atom_id res chain seq x y z
N MET A 1 10.96 -27.60 -10.03
CA MET A 1 11.23 -26.19 -9.74
C MET A 1 10.11 -25.72 -8.85
N GLU A 2 10.40 -25.37 -7.58
CA GLU A 2 9.41 -24.72 -6.73
C GLU A 2 9.00 -23.42 -7.41
N SER A 3 7.70 -23.20 -7.49
CA SER A 3 7.14 -21.98 -8.10
C SER A 3 7.60 -20.78 -7.29
N ASP A 4 8.35 -19.86 -7.91
CA ASP A 4 8.77 -18.58 -7.30
C ASP A 4 7.59 -17.60 -7.07
N LYS A 5 6.37 -18.11 -7.24
CA LYS A 5 5.13 -17.36 -7.05
C LYS A 5 4.89 -17.07 -5.58
N ILE A 6 4.85 -15.79 -5.25
CA ILE A 6 4.54 -15.30 -3.90
C ILE A 6 3.04 -15.07 -3.74
N VAL A 7 2.36 -14.63 -4.82
CA VAL A 7 0.91 -14.50 -4.89
C VAL A 7 0.41 -15.28 -6.11
N ASP A 8 -0.57 -16.15 -5.92
CA ASP A 8 -1.29 -16.87 -7.00
C ASP A 8 -2.78 -16.86 -6.65
N LEU A 9 -3.51 -15.93 -7.24
CA LEU A 9 -4.97 -15.84 -7.15
C LEU A 9 -5.57 -16.27 -8.49
N LYS A 10 -6.63 -17.13 -8.46
CA LYS A 10 -7.40 -17.53 -9.63
C LYS A 10 -8.89 -17.48 -9.29
N ASP A 11 -9.60 -16.64 -10.03
CA ASP A 11 -11.07 -16.46 -9.93
C ASP A 11 -11.57 -16.14 -8.51
N VAL A 12 -10.79 -15.38 -7.73
CA VAL A 12 -11.11 -15.01 -6.36
C VAL A 12 -12.08 -13.83 -6.32
N SER A 13 -13.19 -13.96 -5.59
CA SER A 13 -14.10 -12.85 -5.30
C SER A 13 -13.78 -12.27 -3.93
N ILE A 14 -13.69 -10.94 -3.85
CA ILE A 14 -13.36 -10.22 -2.62
C ILE A 14 -14.58 -9.49 -2.10
N PHE A 15 -14.96 -9.83 -0.89
CA PHE A 15 -16.10 -9.25 -0.19
C PHE A 15 -15.64 -8.39 0.98
N GLN A 16 -16.37 -7.31 1.22
CA GLN A 16 -16.28 -6.54 2.46
C GLN A 16 -17.65 -6.57 3.14
N LYS A 17 -17.75 -7.25 4.26
CA LYS A 17 -19.02 -7.68 4.85
C LYS A 17 -19.80 -8.50 3.81
N ASN A 18 -21.01 -8.03 3.42
CA ASN A 18 -21.87 -8.70 2.44
C ASN A 18 -21.79 -8.08 1.02
N SER A 19 -20.93 -7.10 0.81
CA SER A 19 -20.79 -6.41 -0.48
C SER A 19 -19.65 -7.01 -1.29
N LEU A 20 -19.92 -7.41 -2.53
CA LEU A 20 -18.89 -7.81 -3.50
C LEU A 20 -18.12 -6.56 -3.95
N ILE A 21 -16.83 -6.54 -3.71
CA ILE A 21 -15.94 -5.43 -4.06
C ILE A 21 -15.19 -5.70 -5.35
N LEU A 22 -14.60 -6.90 -5.46
CA LEU A 22 -13.87 -7.32 -6.66
C LEU A 22 -14.33 -8.75 -7.02
N SER A 23 -14.58 -8.99 -8.30
CA SER A 23 -15.04 -10.27 -8.80
C SER A 23 -13.99 -10.94 -9.67
N LYS A 24 -13.80 -12.26 -9.49
CA LYS A 24 -12.94 -13.13 -10.33
C LYS A 24 -11.54 -12.55 -10.52
N VAL A 25 -10.91 -12.17 -9.42
CA VAL A 25 -9.52 -11.66 -9.43
C VAL A 25 -8.58 -12.82 -9.74
N SER A 26 -7.79 -12.66 -10.81
CA SER A 26 -6.74 -13.61 -11.19
C SER A 26 -5.44 -12.82 -11.39
N ILE A 27 -4.48 -13.02 -10.48
CA ILE A 27 -3.18 -12.34 -10.49
C ILE A 27 -2.09 -13.29 -10.00
N GLU A 28 -0.91 -13.18 -10.58
CA GLU A 28 0.29 -13.87 -10.13
C GLU A 28 1.39 -12.84 -9.88
N ILE A 29 2.13 -12.99 -8.78
CA ILE A 29 3.31 -12.15 -8.46
C ILE A 29 4.46 -13.06 -8.08
N GLN A 30 5.61 -12.81 -8.71
CA GLN A 30 6.83 -13.58 -8.49
C GLN A 30 7.69 -12.95 -7.37
N SER A 31 8.61 -13.74 -6.82
CA SER A 31 9.67 -13.24 -5.93
C SER A 31 10.47 -12.16 -6.62
N GLY A 32 10.77 -11.07 -5.90
CA GLY A 32 11.54 -9.95 -6.45
C GLY A 32 10.80 -9.06 -7.45
N GLU A 33 9.51 -9.29 -7.69
CA GLU A 33 8.72 -8.50 -8.61
C GLU A 33 8.17 -7.23 -7.94
N PHE A 34 8.18 -6.10 -8.66
CA PHE A 34 7.56 -4.86 -8.24
C PHE A 34 6.29 -4.59 -9.06
N VAL A 35 5.15 -4.50 -8.38
CA VAL A 35 3.83 -4.35 -8.99
C VAL A 35 3.10 -3.14 -8.44
N TYR A 36 2.65 -2.24 -9.31
CA TYR A 36 1.74 -1.17 -8.95
C TYR A 36 0.30 -1.66 -8.94
N LEU A 37 -0.47 -1.26 -7.94
CA LEU A 37 -1.90 -1.44 -7.85
C LEU A 37 -2.58 -0.07 -7.93
N ILE A 38 -3.21 0.24 -9.07
CA ILE A 38 -3.82 1.55 -9.32
C ILE A 38 -5.34 1.48 -9.40
N GLY A 39 -5.99 2.62 -9.23
CA GLY A 39 -7.45 2.77 -9.34
C GLY A 39 -7.96 3.93 -8.51
N LYS A 40 -9.18 4.38 -8.79
CA LYS A 40 -9.85 5.45 -8.04
C LYS A 40 -10.01 5.07 -6.56
N THR A 41 -10.18 6.05 -5.67
CA THR A 41 -10.57 5.79 -4.29
C THR A 41 -11.85 4.96 -4.27
N GLY A 42 -11.93 3.96 -3.40
CA GLY A 42 -13.07 3.02 -3.35
C GLY A 42 -13.10 1.93 -4.42
N SER A 43 -12.11 1.85 -5.34
CA SER A 43 -12.08 0.83 -6.40
C SER A 43 -11.74 -0.60 -5.92
N GLY A 44 -11.40 -0.80 -4.64
CA GLY A 44 -11.08 -2.10 -4.07
C GLY A 44 -9.59 -2.38 -3.84
N LYS A 45 -8.68 -1.41 -4.06
CA LYS A 45 -7.23 -1.59 -3.83
C LYS A 45 -6.91 -2.09 -2.42
N SER A 46 -7.36 -1.34 -1.41
CA SER A 46 -7.12 -1.72 0.00
C SER A 46 -7.84 -3.03 0.37
N SER A 47 -8.99 -3.35 -0.25
CA SER A 47 -9.67 -4.64 -0.04
C SER A 47 -8.84 -5.80 -0.60
N LEU A 48 -8.23 -5.64 -1.77
CA LEU A 48 -7.30 -6.63 -2.33
C LEU A 48 -6.09 -6.80 -1.38
N LEU A 49 -5.44 -5.72 -0.95
CA LEU A 49 -4.33 -5.80 -0.01
C LEU A 49 -4.75 -6.52 1.28
N LYS A 50 -5.91 -6.18 1.86
CA LYS A 50 -6.47 -6.82 3.07
C LYS A 50 -6.73 -8.31 2.91
N THR A 51 -7.13 -8.73 1.72
CA THR A 51 -7.29 -10.16 1.40
C THR A 51 -5.94 -10.88 1.41
N LEU A 52 -4.88 -10.28 0.83
CA LEU A 52 -3.57 -10.92 0.76
C LEU A 52 -2.95 -11.23 2.13
N TYR A 53 -3.24 -10.42 3.18
CA TYR A 53 -2.78 -10.71 4.55
C TYR A 53 -3.87 -11.29 5.47
N ALA A 54 -4.93 -11.87 4.87
CA ALA A 54 -6.02 -12.56 5.56
C ALA A 54 -6.71 -11.69 6.63
N GLU A 55 -6.98 -10.41 6.35
CA GLU A 55 -7.92 -9.57 7.08
C GLU A 55 -9.34 -9.75 6.52
N LEU A 56 -9.45 -9.87 5.18
CA LEU A 56 -10.68 -10.28 4.52
C LEU A 56 -10.59 -11.76 4.13
N SER A 57 -11.63 -12.51 4.42
CA SER A 57 -11.68 -13.94 4.12
C SER A 57 -11.90 -14.19 2.63
N VAL A 58 -11.26 -15.23 2.11
CA VAL A 58 -11.51 -15.78 0.77
C VAL A 58 -12.55 -16.88 0.91
N ILE A 59 -13.59 -16.86 0.04
CA ILE A 59 -14.69 -17.83 0.07
C ILE A 59 -14.84 -18.63 -1.22
N ASP A 60 -14.16 -18.21 -2.29
CA ASP A 60 -14.18 -18.88 -3.60
C ASP A 60 -12.84 -18.76 -4.33
N GLY A 61 -12.70 -19.48 -5.43
CA GLY A 61 -11.49 -19.47 -6.26
C GLY A 61 -10.30 -20.20 -5.61
N GLN A 62 -9.11 -19.89 -6.12
CA GLN A 62 -7.83 -20.34 -5.55
C GLN A 62 -7.03 -19.12 -5.09
N ALA A 63 -6.54 -19.13 -3.85
CA ALA A 63 -5.75 -18.04 -3.31
C ALA A 63 -4.57 -18.58 -2.50
N ILE A 64 -3.38 -18.52 -3.09
CA ILE A 64 -2.12 -18.89 -2.43
C ILE A 64 -1.28 -17.63 -2.25
N VAL A 65 -0.89 -17.33 -1.01
CA VAL A 65 -0.05 -16.18 -0.68
C VAL A 65 1.08 -16.62 0.25
N ALA A 66 2.31 -16.36 -0.12
CA ALA A 66 3.52 -16.74 0.63
C ALA A 66 3.52 -18.21 1.07
N GLY A 67 2.91 -19.11 0.26
CA GLY A 67 2.79 -20.55 0.50
C GLY A 67 1.59 -20.95 1.37
N TYR A 68 0.68 -20.03 1.74
CA TYR A 68 -0.56 -20.34 2.47
C TYR A 68 -1.77 -20.29 1.54
N ASN A 69 -2.65 -21.30 1.66
CA ASN A 69 -3.94 -21.30 0.97
C ASN A 69 -4.96 -20.52 1.79
N LEU A 70 -5.34 -19.33 1.33
CA LEU A 70 -6.24 -18.42 2.05
C LEU A 70 -7.68 -18.93 2.15
N LEU A 71 -8.13 -19.76 1.18
CA LEU A 71 -9.48 -20.35 1.22
C LEU A 71 -9.69 -21.23 2.45
N ASN A 72 -8.63 -21.93 2.89
CA ASN A 72 -8.69 -22.91 3.97
C ASN A 72 -7.82 -22.52 5.18
N ILE A 73 -7.29 -21.29 5.23
CA ILE A 73 -6.41 -20.84 6.30
C ILE A 73 -7.13 -20.84 7.65
N LYS A 74 -6.54 -21.48 8.65
CA LYS A 74 -7.07 -21.49 10.01
C LYS A 74 -6.61 -20.23 10.75
N GLN A 75 -7.42 -19.74 11.71
CA GLN A 75 -7.09 -18.55 12.51
C GLN A 75 -5.71 -18.63 13.17
N LYS A 76 -5.30 -19.80 13.63
CA LYS A 76 -3.98 -20.04 14.24
C LYS A 76 -2.81 -19.92 13.23
N GLU A 77 -3.06 -20.00 11.93
CA GLU A 77 -2.05 -19.91 10.86
C GLU A 77 -1.86 -18.47 10.36
N VAL A 78 -2.87 -17.61 10.54
CA VAL A 78 -2.84 -16.20 10.11
C VAL A 78 -1.63 -15.44 10.67
N PRO A 79 -1.23 -15.56 11.94
CA PRO A 79 -0.01 -14.91 12.44
C PRO A 79 1.26 -15.34 11.70
N PHE A 80 1.37 -16.61 11.31
CA PHE A 80 2.53 -17.13 10.57
C PHE A 80 2.55 -16.64 9.11
N LEU A 81 1.38 -16.53 8.46
CA LEU A 81 1.25 -15.87 7.17
C LEU A 81 1.72 -14.41 7.27
N ARG A 82 1.20 -13.66 8.26
CA ARG A 82 1.52 -12.24 8.45
C ARG A 82 3.00 -11.99 8.77
N ARG A 83 3.72 -12.94 9.36
CA ARG A 83 5.19 -12.87 9.52
C ARG A 83 5.93 -12.90 8.19
N LYS A 84 5.34 -13.50 7.14
CA LYS A 84 5.90 -13.53 5.78
C LYS A 84 5.49 -12.34 4.91
N ILE A 85 4.68 -11.43 5.45
CA ILE A 85 4.16 -10.26 4.76
C ILE A 85 4.53 -9.01 5.55
N GLY A 86 5.23 -8.07 4.91
CA GLY A 86 5.43 -6.73 5.45
C GLY A 86 4.27 -5.83 5.01
N ILE A 87 3.79 -4.95 5.89
CA ILE A 87 2.73 -4.01 5.56
C ILE A 87 3.22 -2.60 5.89
N VAL A 88 3.09 -1.70 4.91
CA VAL A 88 3.39 -0.27 5.03
C VAL A 88 2.10 0.50 4.79
N PHE A 89 1.63 1.22 5.81
CA PHE A 89 0.41 2.00 5.76
C PHE A 89 0.68 3.46 5.39
N GLN A 90 -0.34 4.14 4.88
CA GLN A 90 -0.28 5.56 4.52
C GLN A 90 -0.10 6.47 5.74
N ASP A 91 -0.69 6.12 6.88
CA ASP A 91 -0.75 6.91 8.12
C ASP A 91 0.30 6.50 9.16
N PHE A 92 1.41 5.93 8.71
CA PHE A 92 2.56 5.44 9.46
C PHE A 92 2.24 4.38 10.53
N GLN A 93 1.20 4.55 11.34
CA GLN A 93 0.81 3.67 12.45
C GLN A 93 1.98 3.30 13.38
N LEU A 94 2.86 4.27 13.65
CA LEU A 94 3.91 4.12 14.67
C LEU A 94 3.31 4.27 16.06
N LEU A 95 3.84 3.50 16.99
CA LEU A 95 3.50 3.63 18.40
C LEU A 95 4.16 4.92 18.94
N THR A 96 3.36 5.92 19.25
CA THR A 96 3.81 7.29 19.55
C THR A 96 4.36 7.45 20.97
N ASP A 97 4.07 6.47 21.85
CA ASP A 97 4.47 6.39 23.25
C ASP A 97 5.87 5.78 23.46
N ARG A 98 6.57 5.42 22.39
CA ARG A 98 7.86 4.73 22.45
C ARG A 98 8.81 5.12 21.34
N SER A 99 10.10 4.86 21.57
CA SER A 99 11.17 5.15 20.63
C SER A 99 11.08 4.34 19.32
N VAL A 100 11.88 4.71 18.31
CA VAL A 100 12.04 3.92 17.08
C VAL A 100 12.51 2.50 17.39
N ASP A 101 13.53 2.35 18.22
CA ASP A 101 14.03 1.03 18.61
C ASP A 101 12.93 0.20 19.27
N ASP A 102 12.14 0.79 20.17
CA ASP A 102 11.05 0.09 20.83
C ASP A 102 9.90 -0.27 19.89
N ASN A 103 9.64 0.56 18.86
CA ASN A 103 8.69 0.23 17.80
C ASN A 103 9.10 -1.02 17.02
N LEU A 104 10.39 -1.15 16.68
CA LEU A 104 10.94 -2.31 15.96
C LEU A 104 11.03 -3.54 16.89
N MET A 105 11.52 -3.35 18.12
CA MET A 105 11.60 -4.41 19.12
C MET A 105 10.24 -4.98 19.49
N PHE A 106 9.19 -4.16 19.49
CA PHE A 106 7.82 -4.61 19.73
C PHE A 106 7.38 -5.67 18.71
N VAL A 107 7.67 -5.44 17.41
CA VAL A 107 7.36 -6.43 16.37
C VAL A 107 8.13 -7.71 16.56
N MET A 108 9.43 -7.63 16.87
CA MET A 108 10.26 -8.83 17.15
C MET A 108 9.67 -9.66 18.29
N LYS A 109 9.35 -9.01 19.42
CA LYS A 109 8.72 -9.68 20.58
C LYS A 109 7.37 -10.30 20.21
N ALA A 110 6.52 -9.58 19.49
CA ALA A 110 5.21 -10.05 19.04
C ALA A 110 5.30 -11.24 18.06
N THR A 111 6.45 -11.37 17.37
CA THR A 111 6.72 -12.48 16.44
C THR A 111 7.65 -13.56 17.02
N GLU A 112 7.77 -13.59 18.37
CA GLU A 112 8.45 -14.65 19.14
C GLU A 112 9.98 -14.70 18.95
N TRP A 113 10.61 -13.57 18.62
CA TRP A 113 12.06 -13.49 18.73
C TRP A 113 12.48 -13.51 20.20
N SER A 114 13.39 -14.40 20.56
CA SER A 114 13.85 -14.58 21.95
C SER A 114 15.34 -14.30 22.16
N ASP A 115 16.13 -14.35 21.10
CA ASP A 115 17.59 -14.11 21.14
C ASP A 115 17.87 -12.61 21.04
N LYS A 116 18.27 -12.01 22.16
CA LYS A 116 18.54 -10.58 22.26
C LYS A 116 19.62 -10.12 21.29
N ALA A 117 20.71 -10.88 21.13
CA ALA A 117 21.82 -10.52 20.26
C ALA A 117 21.38 -10.48 18.79
N LYS A 118 20.53 -11.45 18.37
CA LYS A 118 19.93 -11.44 17.01
C LYS A 118 18.95 -10.31 16.84
N MET A 119 18.16 -9.98 17.86
CA MET A 119 17.21 -8.84 17.81
C MET A 119 17.97 -7.53 17.64
N ASP A 120 19.04 -7.29 18.42
CA ASP A 120 19.85 -6.08 18.34
C ASP A 120 20.55 -5.99 16.98
N ALA A 121 21.11 -7.08 16.47
CA ALA A 121 21.73 -7.13 15.14
C ALA A 121 20.71 -6.81 14.03
N ARG A 122 19.51 -7.41 14.10
CA ARG A 122 18.46 -7.17 13.10
C ARG A 122 17.91 -5.75 13.15
N LEU A 123 17.76 -5.17 14.33
CA LEU A 123 17.37 -3.79 14.53
C LEU A 123 18.34 -2.84 13.82
N HIS A 124 19.67 -2.99 14.05
CA HIS A 124 20.68 -2.19 13.39
C HIS A 124 20.68 -2.37 11.87
N GLU A 125 20.50 -3.62 11.40
CA GLU A 125 20.44 -3.94 9.98
C GLU A 125 19.28 -3.20 9.29
N VAL A 126 18.04 -3.32 9.79
CA VAL A 126 16.89 -2.69 9.16
C VAL A 126 16.95 -1.17 9.23
N LEU A 127 17.45 -0.59 10.32
CA LEU A 127 17.67 0.86 10.42
C LEU A 127 18.71 1.35 9.43
N LYS A 128 19.78 0.57 9.20
CA LYS A 128 20.78 0.87 8.18
C LYS A 128 20.21 0.78 6.76
N MET A 129 19.40 -0.25 6.48
CA MET A 129 18.74 -0.41 5.17
C MET A 129 17.89 0.80 4.79
N VAL A 130 17.20 1.40 5.76
CA VAL A 130 16.35 2.59 5.52
C VAL A 130 17.10 3.91 5.69
N GLY A 131 18.43 3.90 5.95
CA GLY A 131 19.26 5.09 6.09
C GLY A 131 19.07 5.85 7.42
N LEU A 132 18.61 5.17 8.48
CA LEU A 132 18.30 5.78 9.79
C LEU A 132 19.03 5.12 10.96
N ALA A 133 20.25 4.59 10.74
CA ALA A 133 21.03 3.84 11.71
C ALA A 133 21.29 4.58 13.04
N THR A 134 21.29 5.92 13.03
CA THR A 134 21.55 6.75 14.23
C THR A 134 20.28 7.28 14.89
N LYS A 135 19.08 6.91 14.40
CA LYS A 135 17.80 7.49 14.85
C LYS A 135 17.01 6.59 15.80
N GLY A 136 17.54 5.45 16.21
CA GLY A 136 16.84 4.44 17.03
C GLY A 136 16.28 4.99 18.35
N HIS A 137 17.02 5.91 19.01
CA HIS A 137 16.61 6.53 20.26
C HIS A 137 15.53 7.62 20.13
N LYS A 138 15.20 8.05 18.90
CA LYS A 138 14.21 9.11 18.66
C LYS A 138 12.79 8.62 18.87
N MET A 139 11.92 9.54 19.30
CA MET A 139 10.48 9.33 19.33
C MET A 139 9.88 9.68 17.95
N PRO A 140 8.75 9.06 17.54
CA PRO A 140 8.12 9.33 16.24
C PRO A 140 7.89 10.83 15.97
N HIS A 141 7.44 11.59 16.94
CA HIS A 141 7.20 13.04 16.80
C HIS A 141 8.46 13.88 16.58
N GLN A 142 9.65 13.30 16.77
CA GLN A 142 10.95 13.95 16.53
C GLN A 142 11.49 13.66 15.12
N LEU A 143 10.73 12.94 14.29
CA LEU A 143 11.11 12.54 12.94
C LEU A 143 10.26 13.30 11.91
N SER A 144 10.87 13.63 10.77
CA SER A 144 10.11 14.11 9.60
C SER A 144 9.14 13.02 9.08
N GLY A 145 8.14 13.40 8.28
CA GLY A 145 7.21 12.45 7.68
C GLY A 145 7.92 11.37 6.86
N GLY A 146 8.94 11.76 6.09
CA GLY A 146 9.76 10.80 5.31
C GLY A 146 10.59 9.86 6.19
N GLU A 147 11.14 10.34 7.32
CA GLU A 147 11.82 9.49 8.29
C GLU A 147 10.83 8.53 8.96
N GLN A 148 9.63 9.00 9.34
CA GLN A 148 8.59 8.12 9.89
C GLN A 148 8.21 7.02 8.90
N GLN A 149 8.04 7.35 7.61
CA GLN A 149 7.74 6.38 6.57
C GLN A 149 8.86 5.35 6.41
N ARG A 150 10.13 5.79 6.44
CA ARG A 150 11.28 4.87 6.43
C ARG A 150 11.28 3.93 7.64
N ILE A 151 10.89 4.39 8.84
CA ILE A 151 10.73 3.51 10.01
C ILE A 151 9.59 2.51 9.82
N CYS A 152 8.47 2.90 9.20
CA CYS A 152 7.39 1.97 8.86
C CYS A 152 7.86 0.88 7.89
N ILE A 153 8.69 1.25 6.92
CA ILE A 153 9.32 0.28 6.02
C ILE A 153 10.30 -0.62 6.82
N ALA A 154 11.18 -0.07 7.67
CA ALA A 154 12.06 -0.86 8.52
C ALA A 154 11.29 -1.87 9.38
N ARG A 155 10.19 -1.42 9.99
CA ARG A 155 9.29 -2.27 10.79
C ARG A 155 8.71 -3.42 9.97
N SER A 156 8.31 -3.15 8.73
CA SER A 156 7.77 -4.17 7.83
C SER A 156 8.81 -5.22 7.41
N LEU A 157 10.10 -4.87 7.43
CA LEU A 157 11.20 -5.74 7.02
C LEU A 157 11.74 -6.64 8.14
N ILE A 158 11.31 -6.47 9.39
CA ILE A 158 11.85 -7.20 10.57
C ILE A 158 11.93 -8.71 10.34
N ASN A 159 10.89 -9.31 9.81
CA ASN A 159 10.78 -10.76 9.62
C ASN A 159 11.25 -11.25 8.24
N ASN A 160 12.00 -10.48 7.49
CA ASN A 160 12.42 -10.81 6.12
C ASN A 160 11.22 -11.27 5.26
N PRO A 161 10.22 -10.39 5.04
CA PRO A 161 9.00 -10.78 4.38
C PRO A 161 9.25 -11.21 2.92
N LYS A 162 8.48 -12.20 2.45
CA LYS A 162 8.44 -12.60 1.04
C LYS A 162 7.64 -11.63 0.18
N LEU A 163 6.68 -10.94 0.80
CA LEU A 163 5.78 -9.97 0.17
C LEU A 163 5.73 -8.69 1.00
N LEU A 164 5.93 -7.55 0.36
CA LEU A 164 5.72 -6.23 0.94
C LEU A 164 4.49 -5.60 0.30
N LEU A 165 3.50 -5.28 1.11
CA LEU A 165 2.29 -4.57 0.71
C LEU A 165 2.38 -3.13 1.19
N ALA A 166 2.37 -2.16 0.28
CA ALA A 166 2.43 -0.75 0.59
C ALA A 166 1.15 -0.05 0.11
N ASP A 167 0.37 0.50 1.04
CA ASP A 167 -0.85 1.23 0.72
C ASP A 167 -0.56 2.74 0.78
N GLU A 168 -0.49 3.39 -0.39
CA GLU A 168 -0.20 4.83 -0.57
C GLU A 168 1.04 5.32 0.21
N PRO A 169 2.21 4.65 0.15
CA PRO A 169 3.35 4.93 1.03
C PRO A 169 4.00 6.30 0.82
N THR A 170 3.62 7.01 -0.23
CA THR A 170 4.15 8.34 -0.59
C THR A 170 3.08 9.44 -0.57
N GLY A 171 1.83 9.11 -0.19
CA GLY A 171 0.68 10.01 -0.34
C GLY A 171 0.76 11.31 0.45
N ASN A 172 1.51 11.34 1.56
CA ASN A 172 1.65 12.50 2.45
C ASN A 172 3.06 13.11 2.44
N LEU A 173 3.84 12.81 1.38
CA LEU A 173 5.26 13.21 1.29
C LEU A 173 5.48 14.16 0.11
N ASP A 174 6.48 15.03 0.24
CA ASP A 174 6.95 15.85 -0.85
C ASP A 174 7.58 15.00 -1.98
N PRO A 175 7.73 15.55 -3.21
CA PRO A 175 8.22 14.78 -4.35
C PRO A 175 9.62 14.18 -4.17
N GLU A 176 10.55 14.90 -3.52
CA GLU A 176 11.92 14.42 -3.30
C GLU A 176 11.95 13.26 -2.31
N THR A 177 11.25 13.41 -1.19
CA THR A 177 11.09 12.35 -0.19
C THR A 177 10.40 11.13 -0.80
N SER A 178 9.35 11.34 -1.62
CA SER A 178 8.64 10.28 -2.34
C SER A 178 9.56 9.49 -3.26
N ALA A 179 10.45 10.16 -4.00
CA ALA A 179 11.46 9.52 -4.85
C ALA A 179 12.40 8.64 -4.00
N GLY A 180 12.85 9.14 -2.85
CA GLY A 180 13.68 8.36 -1.92
C GLY A 180 12.99 7.12 -1.35
N ILE A 181 11.68 7.18 -1.10
CA ILE A 181 10.87 6.01 -0.67
C ILE A 181 10.72 5.01 -1.83
N MET A 182 10.48 5.50 -3.05
CA MET A 182 10.39 4.64 -4.24
C MET A 182 11.67 3.86 -4.49
N MET A 183 12.83 4.53 -4.44
CA MET A 183 14.13 3.86 -4.60
C MET A 183 14.33 2.77 -3.55
N LEU A 184 13.99 3.04 -2.28
CA LEU A 184 14.07 2.05 -1.20
C LEU A 184 13.17 0.84 -1.48
N LEU A 185 11.92 1.03 -1.90
CA LEU A 185 11.00 -0.06 -2.22
C LEU A 185 11.49 -0.89 -3.42
N LEU A 186 12.08 -0.25 -4.43
CA LEU A 186 12.69 -0.93 -5.58
C LEU A 186 13.95 -1.75 -5.18
N GLU A 187 14.76 -1.24 -4.25
CA GLU A 187 15.91 -1.99 -3.70
C GLU A 187 15.43 -3.22 -2.92
N ILE A 188 14.37 -3.10 -2.13
CA ILE A 188 13.75 -4.22 -1.42
C ILE A 188 13.26 -5.28 -2.41
N SER A 189 12.61 -4.86 -3.50
CA SER A 189 12.18 -5.78 -4.56
C SER A 189 13.38 -6.51 -5.18
N LYS A 190 14.43 -5.77 -5.58
CA LYS A 190 15.67 -6.36 -6.15
C LYS A 190 16.37 -7.32 -5.19
N SER A 191 16.20 -7.17 -3.88
CA SER A 191 16.75 -8.09 -2.88
C SER A 191 15.97 -9.41 -2.74
N GLY A 192 14.87 -9.58 -3.49
CA GLY A 192 14.11 -10.83 -3.59
C GLY A 192 12.73 -10.80 -2.95
N SER A 193 12.34 -9.75 -2.21
CA SER A 193 10.96 -9.60 -1.73
C SER A 193 10.04 -9.13 -2.86
N ALA A 194 8.89 -9.77 -3.07
CA ALA A 194 7.88 -9.18 -3.94
C ALA A 194 7.32 -7.90 -3.32
N VAL A 195 7.06 -6.86 -4.12
CA VAL A 195 6.48 -5.60 -3.64
C VAL A 195 5.21 -5.29 -4.42
N MET A 196 4.09 -5.11 -3.72
CA MET A 196 2.86 -4.56 -4.30
C MET A 196 2.58 -3.20 -3.67
N MET A 197 2.61 -2.15 -4.48
CA MET A 197 2.37 -0.77 -4.06
C MET A 197 1.05 -0.25 -4.61
N ALA A 198 0.07 -0.03 -3.74
CA ALA A 198 -1.13 0.72 -4.11
C ALA A 198 -0.79 2.21 -4.17
N THR A 199 -1.14 2.87 -5.27
CA THR A 199 -0.95 4.30 -5.43
C THR A 199 -1.90 4.90 -6.47
N HIS A 200 -2.17 6.20 -6.34
CA HIS A 200 -2.82 7.02 -7.35
C HIS A 200 -1.87 8.05 -7.97
N ASN A 201 -0.58 8.04 -7.61
CA ASN A 201 0.41 8.97 -8.13
C ASN A 201 1.01 8.45 -9.46
N TYR A 202 0.40 8.83 -10.57
CA TYR A 202 0.84 8.45 -11.92
C TYR A 202 2.20 9.03 -12.32
N ASN A 203 2.63 10.14 -11.72
CA ASN A 203 3.95 10.71 -12.00
C ASN A 203 5.07 9.82 -11.47
N LEU A 204 4.89 9.21 -10.30
CA LEU A 204 5.84 8.23 -9.78
C LEU A 204 5.92 6.99 -10.68
N ILE A 205 4.79 6.51 -11.20
CA ILE A 205 4.77 5.34 -12.09
C ILE A 205 5.49 5.65 -13.41
N LYS A 206 5.34 6.86 -13.96
CA LYS A 206 6.07 7.30 -15.15
C LYS A 206 7.58 7.39 -14.90
N GLN A 207 7.98 7.88 -13.74
CA GLN A 207 9.38 8.02 -13.36
C GLN A 207 10.04 6.67 -13.04
N TYR A 208 9.29 5.74 -12.48
CA TYR A 208 9.73 4.40 -12.08
C TYR A 208 8.83 3.33 -12.74
N PRO A 209 9.02 3.03 -14.05
CA PRO A 209 8.16 2.09 -14.76
C PRO A 209 8.18 0.69 -14.14
N GLY A 210 7.04 0.02 -14.16
CA GLY A 210 6.88 -1.35 -13.64
C GLY A 210 5.55 -1.95 -14.07
N ARG A 211 5.31 -3.18 -13.67
CA ARG A 211 4.05 -3.88 -13.92
C ARG A 211 2.89 -3.20 -13.21
N ILE A 212 1.75 -3.05 -13.89
CA ILE A 212 0.61 -2.31 -13.38
C ILE A 212 -0.63 -3.19 -13.37
N LEU A 213 -1.27 -3.30 -12.21
CA LEU A 213 -2.60 -3.86 -12.02
C LEU A 213 -3.58 -2.72 -11.74
N LYS A 214 -4.69 -2.67 -12.48
CA LYS A 214 -5.74 -1.65 -12.31
C LYS A 214 -6.99 -2.25 -11.70
N CYS A 215 -7.42 -1.68 -10.57
CA CYS A 215 -8.74 -1.92 -9.99
C CYS A 215 -9.75 -0.96 -10.62
N SER A 216 -10.74 -1.48 -11.33
CA SER A 216 -11.80 -0.69 -11.95
C SER A 216 -13.06 -1.53 -12.16
N ASN A 217 -14.23 -0.96 -11.89
CA ASN A 217 -15.54 -1.59 -12.11
C ASN A 217 -15.65 -3.01 -11.51
N GLY A 218 -15.16 -3.18 -10.28
CA GLY A 218 -15.19 -4.46 -9.57
C GLY A 218 -14.27 -5.54 -10.13
N LYS A 219 -13.27 -5.18 -10.96
CA LYS A 219 -12.30 -6.11 -11.56
C LYS A 219 -10.87 -5.62 -11.35
N VAL A 220 -9.93 -6.56 -11.43
CA VAL A 220 -8.49 -6.27 -11.50
C VAL A 220 -8.00 -6.69 -12.89
N MET A 221 -7.34 -5.78 -13.60
CA MET A 221 -6.82 -6.00 -14.95
C MET A 221 -5.36 -5.58 -15.00
N GLU A 222 -4.55 -6.33 -15.71
CA GLU A 222 -3.18 -5.93 -16.00
C GLU A 222 -3.21 -4.92 -17.16
N ILE A 223 -2.44 -3.81 -17.00
CA ILE A 223 -2.27 -2.81 -18.04
C ILE A 223 -0.85 -2.99 -18.60
N PRO A 224 -0.70 -3.21 -19.91
CA PRO A 224 0.61 -3.20 -20.53
C PRO A 224 1.31 -1.85 -20.26
N ALA A 225 2.48 -1.89 -19.63
CA ALA A 225 3.36 -0.75 -19.61
C ALA A 225 3.98 -0.64 -21.01
N ASP A 226 3.77 0.49 -21.69
CA ASP A 226 4.54 0.79 -22.88
C ASP A 226 6.03 0.90 -22.46
N LEU A 227 6.91 0.29 -23.24
CA LEU A 227 8.36 0.27 -22.99
C LEU A 227 8.97 1.70 -22.98
N SER A 228 8.28 2.70 -23.49
CA SER A 228 8.63 4.12 -23.46
C SER A 228 8.17 4.85 -22.18
N GLY A 229 7.47 4.17 -21.25
CA GLY A 229 6.86 4.80 -20.08
C GLY A 229 5.64 5.67 -20.39
N ASN A 230 5.18 5.68 -21.65
CA ASN A 230 3.95 6.36 -22.04
C ASN A 230 2.77 5.42 -21.78
N PHE A 231 1.86 5.82 -20.92
CA PHE A 231 0.54 5.21 -20.87
C PHE A 231 -0.13 5.46 -22.22
N THR A 232 -0.54 4.38 -22.93
CA THR A 232 -1.25 4.50 -24.19
C THR A 232 -2.46 5.44 -24.03
N SER A 233 -2.82 6.18 -25.07
CA SER A 233 -3.85 7.23 -25.10
C SER A 233 -5.25 6.80 -24.62
N SER A 234 -5.47 5.50 -24.40
CA SER A 234 -6.66 4.97 -23.72
C SER A 234 -6.70 5.25 -22.21
N PHE A 235 -5.66 5.88 -21.63
CA PHE A 235 -5.52 6.21 -20.23
C PHE A 235 -5.65 7.72 -19.96
N THR A 236 -6.45 8.43 -20.74
CA THR A 236 -6.91 9.75 -20.32
C THR A 236 -7.87 9.53 -19.15
N PRO A 237 -7.57 10.04 -17.93
CA PRO A 237 -8.62 10.16 -16.92
C PRO A 237 -9.70 11.01 -17.58
N GLY A 238 -10.89 10.47 -17.78
CA GLY A 238 -12.04 11.29 -18.13
C GLY A 238 -12.28 12.24 -16.97
N PHE A 239 -11.65 13.40 -16.99
CA PHE A 239 -12.18 14.60 -16.40
C PHE A 239 -13.41 14.97 -17.25
N GLN A 240 -14.53 14.30 -17.00
CA GLN A 240 -15.80 14.97 -17.13
C GLN A 240 -15.81 15.96 -15.96
N THR A 241 -15.54 17.22 -16.27
CA THR A 241 -16.10 18.33 -15.52
C THR A 241 -17.60 18.13 -15.64
N ASP A 242 -18.22 17.50 -14.65
CA ASP A 242 -19.65 17.60 -14.47
C ASP A 242 -19.92 19.08 -14.34
N ASP A 243 -20.77 19.56 -15.25
CA ASP A 243 -21.23 20.92 -15.42
C ASP A 243 -21.53 21.55 -14.05
N ILE A 244 -20.71 22.53 -13.69
CA ILE A 244 -21.14 23.56 -12.77
C ILE A 244 -22.00 24.44 -13.66
N ASP A 245 -23.31 24.22 -13.64
CA ASP A 245 -24.30 25.12 -14.18
C ASP A 245 -24.08 26.48 -13.53
N ASP A 246 -23.48 27.36 -14.29
CA ASP A 246 -23.34 28.77 -14.00
C ASP A 246 -24.72 29.39 -14.25
N GLU A 247 -25.61 29.27 -13.25
CA GLU A 247 -26.84 30.07 -13.22
C GLU A 247 -26.43 31.53 -13.07
N THR A 248 -26.18 32.17 -14.21
CA THR A 248 -26.12 33.62 -14.30
C THR A 248 -27.46 34.20 -13.87
N ASP A 249 -27.50 34.64 -12.63
CA ASP A 249 -28.53 35.50 -12.05
C ASP A 249 -28.71 36.75 -12.91
N LYS A 250 -29.81 36.76 -13.68
CA LYS A 250 -30.30 37.98 -14.34
C LYS A 250 -30.99 38.83 -13.31
N GLY A 251 -30.27 39.80 -12.79
CA GLY A 251 -30.82 40.85 -11.96
C GLY A 251 -32.08 41.48 -12.49
N SER A 252 -33.15 41.40 -11.77
CA SER A 252 -34.30 42.30 -11.86
C SER A 252 -34.23 43.32 -10.72
N ASN A 253 -33.90 44.54 -11.08
CA ASN A 253 -34.00 45.74 -10.25
C ASN A 253 -35.50 45.96 -9.91
N GLU A 254 -35.89 45.79 -8.66
CA GLU A 254 -37.06 46.48 -8.08
C GLU A 254 -36.65 47.19 -6.80
N PRO A 255 -37.08 48.46 -6.61
CA PRO A 255 -36.69 49.27 -5.45
C PRO A 255 -37.54 48.92 -4.24
N LEU A 256 -36.87 48.83 -3.09
CA LEU A 256 -37.51 48.64 -1.77
C LEU A 256 -38.30 49.89 -1.37
N PRO A 257 -39.53 49.76 -0.80
CA PRO A 257 -40.21 50.88 -0.20
C PRO A 257 -39.75 51.16 1.21
N ASP A 258 -39.53 52.46 1.46
CA ASP A 258 -39.36 53.06 2.77
C ASP A 258 -40.48 52.66 3.74
N LYS A 259 -40.14 52.19 4.91
CA LYS A 259 -41.00 52.40 6.10
C LYS A 259 -40.15 52.61 7.34
N ALA A 260 -40.33 53.88 7.81
CA ALA A 260 -39.97 54.32 9.12
C ALA A 260 -40.75 53.65 10.26
N GLY A 261 -40.18 53.69 11.45
CA GLY A 261 -40.89 53.86 12.70
C GLY A 261 -40.99 52.63 13.61
N TYR A 262 -40.31 52.63 14.62
CA TYR A 262 -40.36 52.56 16.07
C TYR A 262 -39.22 51.78 16.64
#